data_09dfd5337d6bc896f7e47f01751a1f01
#
_entry.id   09dfd5337d6bc896f7e47f01751a1f01
#
_cell.length_a   1.000
_cell.length_b   1.000
_cell.length_c   1.000
_cell.angle_alpha   90.00
_cell.angle_beta   90.00
_cell.angle_gamma   90.00
#
_symmetry.space_group_name_H-M   'P 1'
#
loop_
_entity.id
_entity.type
_entity.pdbx_description
1 polymer ?
#
loop_
_entity_poly.entity_id
_entity_poly.type
_entity_poly.pdbx_seq_one_letter_code
_entity_poly.pdbx_strand_id
1 'polypeptide(L)'
;MCIRDRNKFDEYCKFMNNQQIDRAIKSVLELISAGNAYVDTQAPWTLKKTNKIRMEEVLYIVTNIIIKSAIMLYPIIPTSSKKILNIFNYNMDNNKFEDFTKLINQNIKINNPEPIFPRILND
;
A
#
# COMPACT_ATOMS: atom_id res chain seq x y z
N MET A 1 -0.96 1.72 -13.46
CA MET A 1 -0.74 1.80 -12.00
C MET A 1 0.72 2.03 -11.62
N CYS A 2 1.67 1.27 -12.16
CA CYS A 2 3.10 1.42 -11.79
C CYS A 2 3.66 2.82 -12.07
N ILE A 3 3.26 3.48 -13.15
CA ILE A 3 3.68 4.85 -13.48
C ILE A 3 3.10 5.85 -12.47
N ARG A 4 1.82 5.67 -12.09
CA ARG A 4 1.16 6.52 -11.10
C ARG A 4 1.82 6.38 -9.73
N ASP A 5 2.15 5.16 -9.32
CA ASP A 5 2.83 4.88 -8.06
C ASP A 5 4.18 5.59 -7.99
N ARG A 6 4.95 5.52 -9.07
CA ARG A 6 6.26 6.17 -9.17
C ARG A 6 6.14 7.69 -9.09
N ASN A 7 5.19 8.27 -9.82
CA ASN A 7 4.95 9.71 -9.81
C ASN A 7 4.54 10.19 -8.42
N LYS A 8 3.69 9.44 -7.73
CA LYS A 8 3.27 9.77 -6.36
C LYS A 8 4.41 9.64 -5.36
N PHE A 9 5.30 8.68 -5.55
CA PHE A 9 6.49 8.54 -4.71
C PHE A 9 7.45 9.72 -4.89
N ASP A 10 7.72 10.11 -6.13
CA ASP A 10 8.58 11.27 -6.42
C ASP A 10 7.99 12.56 -5.83
N GLU A 11 6.69 12.76 -5.97
CA GLU A 11 5.95 13.87 -5.38
C GLU A 11 6.04 13.86 -3.85
N TYR A 12 5.84 12.70 -3.24
CA TYR A 12 5.97 12.50 -1.80
C TYR A 12 7.36 12.87 -1.30
N CYS A 13 8.41 12.38 -1.95
CA CYS A 13 9.80 12.69 -1.59
C CYS A 13 10.08 14.17 -1.67
N LYS A 14 9.58 14.85 -2.70
CA LYS A 14 9.72 16.29 -2.87
C LYS A 14 9.07 17.05 -1.71
N PHE A 15 7.85 16.68 -1.33
CA PHE A 15 7.15 17.33 -0.23
C PHE A 15 7.84 17.06 1.11
N MET A 16 8.32 15.84 1.35
CA MET A 16 9.07 15.51 2.58
C MET A 16 10.37 16.30 2.68
N ASN A 17 11.12 16.42 1.57
CA ASN A 17 12.36 17.18 1.53
C ASN A 17 12.14 18.67 1.78
N ASN A 18 10.98 19.21 1.40
CA ASN A 18 10.60 20.60 1.61
C ASN A 18 9.85 20.81 2.95
N GLN A 19 9.81 19.80 3.81
CA GLN A 19 9.11 19.84 5.10
C GLN A 19 7.60 20.12 4.97
N GLN A 20 7.00 19.77 3.84
CA GLN A 20 5.57 19.90 3.58
C GLN A 20 4.86 18.56 3.87
N ILE A 21 4.83 18.18 5.15
CA ILE A 21 4.34 16.87 5.59
C ILE A 21 2.86 16.68 5.25
N ASP A 22 2.04 17.72 5.39
CA ASP A 22 0.61 17.70 5.03
C ASP A 22 0.39 17.33 3.55
N ARG A 23 1.18 17.88 2.65
CA ARG A 23 1.14 17.58 1.22
C ARG A 23 1.65 16.18 0.91
N ALA A 24 2.69 15.75 1.62
CA ALA A 24 3.20 14.39 1.49
C ALA A 24 2.11 13.35 1.87
N ILE A 25 1.42 13.57 2.97
CA ILE A 25 0.30 12.73 3.41
C ILE A 25 -0.81 12.72 2.35
N LYS A 26 -1.16 13.88 1.82
CA LYS A 26 -2.18 14.00 0.78
C LYS A 26 -1.82 13.16 -0.46
N SER A 27 -0.56 13.18 -0.88
CA SER A 27 -0.09 12.35 -2.01
C SER A 27 -0.31 10.85 -1.75
N VAL A 28 -0.03 10.40 -0.53
CA VAL A 28 -0.26 8.99 -0.15
C VAL A 28 -1.75 8.67 -0.15
N LEU A 29 -2.59 9.53 0.40
CA LEU A 29 -4.04 9.33 0.43
C LEU A 29 -4.65 9.31 -0.97
N GLU A 30 -4.13 10.09 -1.90
CA GLU A 30 -4.53 10.05 -3.31
C GLU A 30 -4.18 8.71 -3.96
N LEU A 31 -3.02 8.15 -3.64
CA LEU A 31 -2.62 6.82 -4.10
C LEU A 31 -3.56 5.74 -3.54
N ILE A 32 -3.88 5.81 -2.26
CA ILE A 32 -4.80 4.87 -1.61
C ILE A 32 -6.21 4.96 -2.23
N SER A 33 -6.69 6.18 -2.47
CA SER A 33 -7.99 6.39 -3.12
C SER A 33 -8.02 5.81 -4.54
N ALA A 34 -6.93 5.97 -5.29
CA ALA A 34 -6.79 5.38 -6.62
C ALA A 34 -6.82 3.84 -6.55
N GLY A 35 -6.18 3.26 -5.52
CA GLY A 35 -6.21 1.83 -5.27
C GLY A 35 -7.62 1.33 -4.96
N ASN A 36 -8.36 2.03 -4.12
CA ASN A 36 -9.76 1.68 -3.81
C ASN A 36 -10.64 1.72 -5.06
N ALA A 37 -10.53 2.78 -5.86
CA ALA A 37 -11.26 2.88 -7.12
C ALA A 37 -10.90 1.75 -8.09
N TYR A 38 -9.64 1.35 -8.14
CA TYR A 38 -9.19 0.24 -8.96
C TYR A 38 -9.82 -1.08 -8.52
N VAL A 39 -9.87 -1.35 -7.20
CA VAL A 39 -10.51 -2.56 -6.66
C VAL A 39 -12.00 -2.60 -7.02
N ASP A 40 -12.69 -1.47 -6.86
CA ASP A 40 -14.12 -1.39 -7.19
C ASP A 40 -14.37 -1.63 -8.67
N THR A 41 -13.55 -1.05 -9.54
CA THR A 41 -13.68 -1.19 -11.00
C THR A 41 -13.38 -2.60 -11.46
N GLN A 42 -12.34 -3.23 -10.95
CA GLN A 42 -11.90 -4.57 -11.37
C GLN A 42 -12.72 -5.68 -10.71
N ALA A 43 -13.33 -5.43 -9.56
CA ALA A 43 -14.19 -6.37 -8.84
C ALA A 43 -13.60 -7.79 -8.75
N PRO A 44 -12.47 -8.00 -8.02
CA PRO A 44 -11.77 -9.29 -8.01
C PRO A 44 -12.63 -10.43 -7.49
N TRP A 45 -13.63 -10.14 -6.66
CA TRP A 45 -14.60 -11.16 -6.18
C TRP A 45 -15.44 -11.76 -7.32
N THR A 46 -15.71 -10.99 -8.36
CA THR A 46 -16.41 -11.48 -9.58
C THR A 46 -15.44 -12.26 -10.46
N LEU A 47 -14.20 -11.80 -10.59
CA LEU A 47 -13.18 -12.44 -11.41
C LEU A 47 -12.79 -13.82 -10.89
N LYS A 48 -12.97 -14.08 -9.61
CA LYS A 48 -12.72 -15.41 -9.02
C LYS A 48 -13.49 -16.51 -9.74
N LYS A 49 -14.69 -16.20 -10.21
CA LYS A 49 -15.56 -17.18 -10.92
C LYS A 49 -15.33 -17.20 -12.43
N THR A 50 -14.91 -16.10 -13.03
CA THR A 50 -14.85 -15.93 -14.48
C THR A 50 -13.44 -15.93 -15.04
N ASN A 51 -12.47 -15.32 -14.36
CA ASN A 51 -11.09 -15.23 -14.82
C ASN A 51 -10.12 -15.14 -13.64
N LYS A 52 -9.71 -16.32 -13.16
CA LYS A 52 -8.82 -16.43 -12.01
C LYS A 52 -7.45 -15.77 -12.25
N ILE A 53 -6.90 -15.86 -13.46
CA ILE A 53 -5.61 -15.26 -13.79
C ILE A 53 -5.68 -13.74 -13.65
N ARG A 54 -6.74 -13.14 -14.18
CA ARG A 54 -6.95 -11.69 -14.05
C ARG A 54 -7.16 -11.26 -12.60
N MET A 55 -7.86 -12.07 -11.81
CA MET A 55 -8.04 -11.84 -10.38
C MET A 55 -6.68 -11.78 -9.67
N GLU A 56 -5.79 -12.71 -9.95
CA GLU A 56 -4.46 -12.75 -9.35
C GLU A 56 -3.62 -11.53 -9.73
N GLU A 57 -3.70 -11.08 -10.98
CA GLU A 57 -3.04 -9.84 -11.42
C GLU A 57 -3.56 -8.63 -10.67
N VAL A 58 -4.88 -8.50 -10.52
CA VAL A 58 -5.52 -7.40 -9.79
C VAL A 58 -5.08 -7.39 -8.32
N LEU A 59 -5.11 -8.55 -7.67
CA LEU A 59 -4.69 -8.68 -6.27
C LEU A 59 -3.21 -8.37 -6.09
N TYR A 60 -2.37 -8.76 -7.05
CA TYR A 60 -0.95 -8.42 -7.04
C TYR A 60 -0.73 -6.90 -7.09
N ILE A 61 -1.42 -6.20 -7.98
CA ILE A 61 -1.33 -4.74 -8.09
C ILE A 61 -1.82 -4.07 -6.80
N VAL A 62 -2.94 -4.50 -6.26
CA VAL A 62 -3.51 -3.98 -5.01
C VAL A 62 -2.53 -4.19 -3.84
N THR A 63 -1.94 -5.36 -3.73
CA THR A 63 -0.93 -5.68 -2.70
C THR A 63 0.26 -4.73 -2.79
N ASN A 64 0.76 -4.47 -4.00
CA ASN A 64 1.85 -3.51 -4.20
C ASN A 64 1.46 -2.11 -3.76
N ILE A 65 0.25 -1.65 -4.06
CA ILE A 65 -0.24 -0.34 -3.63
C ILE A 65 -0.30 -0.25 -2.11
N ILE A 66 -0.81 -1.27 -1.44
CA ILE A 66 -0.92 -1.30 0.02
C ILE A 66 0.47 -1.25 0.68
N ILE A 67 1.39 -2.08 0.23
CA ILE A 67 2.74 -2.14 0.80
C ILE A 67 3.48 -0.83 0.56
N LYS A 68 3.43 -0.28 -0.64
CA LYS A 68 4.07 1.00 -0.97
C LYS A 68 3.48 2.15 -0.16
N SER A 69 2.16 2.19 0.01
CA SER A 69 1.49 3.19 0.84
C SER A 69 1.94 3.09 2.31
N ALA A 70 2.04 1.88 2.84
CA ALA A 70 2.53 1.66 4.20
C ALA A 70 3.99 2.11 4.38
N ILE A 71 4.84 1.87 3.39
CA ILE A 71 6.24 2.34 3.41
C ILE A 71 6.29 3.88 3.43
N MET A 72 5.48 4.54 2.61
CA MET A 72 5.42 6.00 2.56
C MET A 72 4.88 6.60 3.86
N LEU A 73 3.96 5.92 4.54
CA LEU A 73 3.41 6.35 5.82
C LEU A 73 4.29 5.98 7.02
N TYR A 74 5.30 5.12 6.84
CA TYR A 74 6.14 4.64 7.93
C TYR A 74 6.78 5.77 8.75
N PRO A 75 7.35 6.83 8.16
CA PRO A 75 7.92 7.93 8.93
C PRO A 75 6.89 8.72 9.75
N ILE A 76 5.61 8.63 9.41
CA ILE A 76 4.53 9.41 10.02
C ILE A 76 3.80 8.59 11.07
N ILE A 77 3.42 7.36 10.75
CA ILE A 77 2.71 6.44 11.64
C ILE A 77 3.42 5.08 11.69
N PRO A 78 4.61 4.99 12.30
CA PRO A 78 5.46 3.80 12.19
C PRO A 78 4.81 2.53 12.75
N THR A 79 4.10 2.61 13.87
CA THR A 79 3.47 1.45 14.49
C THR A 79 2.40 0.83 13.61
N SER A 80 1.50 1.66 13.07
CA SER A 80 0.43 1.21 12.17
C SER A 80 0.98 0.70 10.85
N SER A 81 1.96 1.38 10.27
CA SER A 81 2.62 0.97 9.03
C SER A 81 3.32 -0.39 9.20
N LYS A 82 3.99 -0.60 10.32
CA LYS A 82 4.64 -1.88 10.64
C LYS A 82 3.62 -3.01 10.74
N LYS A 83 2.46 -2.78 11.35
CA LYS A 83 1.38 -3.76 11.42
C LYS A 83 0.87 -4.15 10.02
N ILE A 84 0.68 -3.17 9.15
CA ILE A 84 0.27 -3.41 7.75
C ILE A 84 1.32 -4.24 7.01
N LEU A 85 2.59 -3.86 7.12
CA LEU A 85 3.69 -4.56 6.46
C LEU A 85 3.84 -6.00 6.96
N ASN A 86 3.62 -6.24 8.24
CA ASN A 86 3.68 -7.59 8.82
C ASN A 86 2.58 -8.51 8.27
N ILE A 87 1.43 -7.99 7.89
CA ILE A 87 0.37 -8.77 7.25
C ILE A 87 0.90 -9.43 5.97
N PHE A 88 1.76 -8.73 5.24
CA PHE A 88 2.35 -9.21 3.99
C PHE A 88 3.74 -9.80 4.15
N ASN A 89 4.20 -10.03 5.39
CA ASN A 89 5.56 -10.53 5.69
C ASN A 89 6.67 -9.64 5.12
N TYR A 90 6.41 -8.35 4.98
CA TYR A 90 7.40 -7.39 4.51
C TYR A 90 8.13 -6.77 5.70
N ASN A 91 9.46 -6.85 5.71
CA ASN A 91 10.29 -6.34 6.78
C ASN A 91 11.10 -5.13 6.31
N MET A 92 10.84 -3.97 6.92
CA MET A 92 11.57 -2.73 6.61
C MET A 92 13.04 -2.79 7.01
N ASP A 93 13.39 -3.60 8.02
CA ASP A 93 14.78 -3.71 8.47
C ASP A 93 15.68 -4.35 7.42
N ASN A 94 15.11 -5.21 6.57
CA ASN A 94 15.81 -5.90 5.50
C ASN A 94 15.70 -5.19 4.14
N ASN A 95 14.90 -4.12 4.06
CA ASN A 95 14.63 -3.42 2.81
C ASN A 95 14.88 -1.92 2.99
N LYS A 96 15.56 -1.33 2.04
CA LYS A 96 15.82 0.10 2.03
C LYS A 96 14.64 0.84 1.42
N PHE A 97 14.44 2.08 1.84
CA PHE A 97 13.44 2.97 1.25
C PHE A 97 13.65 3.13 -0.26
N GLU A 98 14.89 3.06 -0.71
CA GLU A 98 15.27 3.11 -2.12
C GLU A 98 14.72 1.93 -2.94
N ASP A 99 14.43 0.81 -2.30
CA ASP A 99 13.86 -0.38 -2.94
C ASP A 99 12.37 -0.21 -3.27
N PHE A 100 11.80 0.94 -2.97
CA PHE A 100 10.39 1.25 -3.22
C PHE A 100 9.97 1.05 -4.68
N THR A 101 10.86 1.35 -5.63
CA THR A 101 10.58 1.22 -7.05
C THR A 101 10.61 -0.22 -7.55
N LYS A 102 11.15 -1.15 -6.76
CA LYS A 102 11.23 -2.56 -7.14
C LYS A 102 9.85 -3.22 -6.98
N LEU A 103 9.54 -4.10 -7.93
CA LEU A 103 8.34 -4.91 -7.84
C LEU A 103 8.47 -5.90 -6.68
N ILE A 104 7.40 -6.03 -5.92
CA ILE A 104 7.34 -6.97 -4.81
C ILE A 104 7.13 -8.37 -5.37
N ASN A 105 7.78 -9.37 -4.75
CA ASN A 105 7.70 -10.75 -5.21
C ASN A 105 6.25 -11.23 -5.28
N GLN A 106 5.92 -11.98 -6.34
CA GLN A 106 4.57 -12.49 -6.58
C GLN A 106 4.09 -13.52 -5.55
N ASN A 107 5.02 -14.19 -4.86
CA ASN A 107 4.69 -15.24 -3.91
C ASN A 107 4.66 -14.71 -2.47
N ILE A 108 3.77 -13.75 -2.21
CA ILE A 108 3.60 -13.17 -0.88
C ILE A 108 2.64 -14.04 -0.06
N LYS A 109 3.11 -14.51 1.09
CA LYS A 109 2.27 -15.19 2.06
C LYS A 109 1.65 -14.16 2.99
N ILE A 110 0.32 -14.16 3.06
CA ILE A 110 -0.43 -13.21 3.88
C ILE A 110 -0.69 -13.83 5.26
N ASN A 111 -0.35 -13.10 6.31
CA ASN A 111 -0.69 -13.45 7.69
C ASN A 111 -2.15 -13.07 7.98
N ASN A 112 -2.71 -13.64 9.05
CA ASN A 112 -4.06 -13.28 9.47
C ASN A 112 -4.13 -11.78 9.81
N PRO A 113 -4.99 -11.00 9.13
CA PRO A 113 -5.10 -9.58 9.40
C PRO A 113 -5.83 -9.31 10.71
N GLU A 114 -5.32 -8.31 11.45
CA GLU A 114 -5.98 -7.76 12.62
C GLU A 114 -6.36 -6.31 12.35
N PRO A 115 -7.39 -5.77 13.00
CA PRO A 115 -7.74 -4.36 12.82
C PRO A 115 -6.58 -3.45 13.18
N ILE A 116 -6.17 -2.60 12.23
CA ILE A 116 -5.07 -1.66 12.42
C ILE A 116 -5.52 -0.48 13.29
N PHE A 117 -6.75 -0.01 13.04
CA PHE A 117 -7.38 1.08 13.78
C PHE A 117 -8.69 0.56 14.41
N PRO A 118 -8.60 -0.15 15.56
CA PRO A 118 -9.80 -0.67 16.20
C PRO A 118 -10.69 0.47 16.69
N ARG A 119 -12.01 0.23 16.71
CA ARG A 119 -12.94 1.19 17.28
C ARG A 119 -12.65 1.39 18.77
N ILE A 120 -12.64 2.65 19.18
CA ILE A 120 -12.60 2.98 20.58
C ILE A 120 -14.01 2.73 21.14
N LEU A 121 -14.11 1.74 22.03
CA LEU A 121 -15.36 1.47 22.72
C LEU A 121 -15.40 2.40 23.93
N ASN A 122 -16.35 3.34 23.93
CA ASN A 122 -16.64 4.14 25.12
C ASN A 122 -17.53 3.31 26.03
N ASP A 123 -17.03 3.02 27.20
CA ASP A 123 -17.84 2.40 28.25
C ASP A 123 -18.93 3.34 28.78
#